data_46ae85e399b32f5d230a1029b975cc14
#
_entry.id   46ae85e399b32f5d230a1029b975cc14
#
_cell.length_a   1.000
_cell.length_b   1.000
_cell.length_c   1.000
_cell.angle_alpha   90.00
_cell.angle_beta   90.00
_cell.angle_gamma   90.00
#
_symmetry.space_group_name_H-M   'P 1'
#
loop_
_entity.id
_entity.type
_entity.pdbx_description
1 polymer ?
#
loop_
_entity_poly.entity_id
_entity_poly.type
_entity_poly.pdbx_seq_one_letter_code
_entity_poly.pdbx_strand_id
1 'polypeptide(L)'
;MKKLVTLFMITALTAITAKAALAGDTLIDAKKKGVLVAGVKDSLPPFGYIDEKSRQIVGYDIDFVNAIAKKMGVKVELKPVTSASRMPQLQESHIDIIAATMTKNAERAKVIDFSHTYFFTGQKFITKKGSVKSLKDLEGKRIGTAKGSTSEQNVKKAIPSSTVLSFDDYPQAFLALQQGKVSAVTTDEAILAGILAKAPNKALFEIPAIQISDEPYGLGMRKGDTNFVNFVNKTILEMEKSGEAKAIFDKWFGPQTQFHLNRTFKIATDK
;
A
#
# COMPACT_ATOMS: atom_id res chain seq x y z
N MET A 1 -61.15 -54.62 -9.32
CA MET A 1 -60.02 -54.32 -10.22
C MET A 1 -59.44 -52.95 -9.85
N LYS A 2 -58.38 -52.92 -9.06
CA LYS A 2 -57.70 -51.65 -8.58
C LYS A 2 -56.50 -51.40 -9.49
N LYS A 3 -56.53 -50.31 -10.24
CA LYS A 3 -55.39 -49.88 -11.09
C LYS A 3 -54.41 -49.10 -10.22
N LEU A 4 -53.21 -49.61 -10.05
CA LEU A 4 -52.07 -48.96 -9.36
C LEU A 4 -51.40 -48.03 -10.41
N VAL A 5 -51.40 -46.71 -10.15
CA VAL A 5 -50.69 -45.71 -10.94
C VAL A 5 -49.38 -45.44 -10.22
N THR A 6 -48.26 -45.91 -10.80
CA THR A 6 -46.92 -45.67 -10.31
C THR A 6 -46.41 -44.32 -10.88
N LEU A 7 -46.25 -43.34 -10.01
CA LEU A 7 -45.72 -42.01 -10.33
C LEU A 7 -44.18 -42.08 -10.27
N PHE A 8 -43.52 -42.01 -11.42
CA PHE A 8 -42.05 -41.88 -11.52
C PHE A 8 -41.67 -40.43 -11.29
N MET A 9 -41.05 -40.15 -10.14
CA MET A 9 -40.45 -38.85 -9.78
C MET A 9 -39.05 -38.81 -10.36
N ILE A 10 -38.84 -38.09 -11.49
CA ILE A 10 -37.54 -37.80 -12.06
C ILE A 10 -36.96 -36.59 -11.31
N THR A 11 -36.05 -36.83 -10.39
CA THR A 11 -35.23 -35.79 -9.77
C THR A 11 -34.13 -35.36 -10.70
N ALA A 12 -34.32 -34.24 -11.40
CA ALA A 12 -33.27 -33.58 -12.15
C ALA A 12 -32.26 -32.95 -11.20
N LEU A 13 -31.13 -33.62 -11.04
CA LEU A 13 -29.98 -33.09 -10.30
C LEU A 13 -29.28 -32.04 -11.16
N THR A 14 -29.64 -30.76 -11.01
CA THR A 14 -28.94 -29.64 -11.64
C THR A 14 -27.59 -29.48 -10.94
N ALA A 15 -26.53 -30.00 -11.56
CA ALA A 15 -25.16 -29.72 -11.19
C ALA A 15 -24.86 -28.22 -11.44
N ILE A 16 -24.91 -27.41 -10.38
CA ILE A 16 -24.41 -26.04 -10.42
C ILE A 16 -22.87 -26.14 -10.47
N THR A 17 -22.33 -26.18 -11.68
CA THR A 17 -20.89 -25.95 -11.88
C THR A 17 -20.61 -24.50 -11.52
N ALA A 18 -20.11 -24.25 -10.31
CA ALA A 18 -19.50 -22.99 -9.97
C ALA A 18 -18.34 -22.76 -10.95
N LYS A 19 -18.57 -21.94 -12.00
CA LYS A 19 -17.50 -21.38 -12.80
C LYS A 19 -16.64 -20.58 -11.83
N ALA A 20 -15.50 -21.13 -11.41
CA ALA A 20 -14.45 -20.31 -10.85
C ALA A 20 -14.19 -19.22 -11.89
N ALA A 21 -14.52 -17.98 -11.56
CA ALA A 21 -14.19 -16.83 -12.38
C ALA A 21 -12.66 -16.86 -12.51
N LEU A 22 -12.16 -17.27 -13.68
CA LEU A 22 -10.75 -17.13 -14.02
C LEU A 22 -10.44 -15.66 -13.83
N ALA A 23 -9.53 -15.35 -12.92
CA ALA A 23 -9.01 -13.99 -12.79
C ALA A 23 -8.60 -13.54 -14.18
N GLY A 24 -9.12 -12.40 -14.66
CA GLY A 24 -8.77 -11.87 -15.97
C GLY A 24 -7.25 -11.73 -16.08
N ASP A 25 -6.67 -11.97 -17.25
CA ASP A 25 -5.25 -11.75 -17.50
C ASP A 25 -5.01 -10.23 -17.67
N THR A 26 -4.67 -9.55 -16.57
CA THR A 26 -4.41 -8.10 -16.58
C THR A 26 -3.35 -7.69 -17.59
N LEU A 27 -2.34 -8.55 -17.81
CA LEU A 27 -1.27 -8.27 -18.77
C LEU A 27 -1.82 -8.18 -20.20
N ILE A 28 -2.69 -9.11 -20.57
CA ILE A 28 -3.33 -9.13 -21.90
C ILE A 28 -4.32 -7.97 -22.02
N ASP A 29 -5.17 -7.78 -21.02
CA ASP A 29 -6.22 -6.77 -21.04
C ASP A 29 -5.67 -5.35 -21.13
N ALA A 30 -4.66 -5.03 -20.31
CA ALA A 30 -4.02 -3.72 -20.32
C ALA A 30 -3.25 -3.46 -21.63
N LYS A 31 -2.58 -4.48 -22.19
CA LYS A 31 -1.96 -4.36 -23.52
C LYS A 31 -2.99 -4.11 -24.62
N LYS A 32 -4.12 -4.79 -24.59
CA LYS A 32 -5.21 -4.59 -25.55
C LYS A 32 -5.82 -3.19 -25.44
N LYS A 33 -6.00 -2.69 -24.21
CA LYS A 33 -6.51 -1.34 -23.94
C LYS A 33 -5.46 -0.25 -24.19
N GLY A 34 -4.17 -0.58 -24.21
CA GLY A 34 -3.06 0.37 -24.29
C GLY A 34 -2.82 1.17 -23.01
N VAL A 35 -3.40 0.75 -21.87
CA VAL A 35 -3.32 1.46 -20.60
C VAL A 35 -3.29 0.50 -19.40
N LEU A 36 -2.42 0.82 -18.42
CA LEU A 36 -2.37 0.20 -17.09
C LEU A 36 -2.95 1.21 -16.09
N VAL A 37 -4.03 0.84 -15.39
CA VAL A 37 -4.67 1.68 -14.38
C VAL A 37 -4.08 1.37 -13.01
N ALA A 38 -3.37 2.34 -12.42
CA ALA A 38 -2.68 2.17 -11.14
C ALA A 38 -3.37 2.94 -10.02
N GLY A 39 -3.72 2.25 -8.94
CA GLY A 39 -4.13 2.86 -7.68
C GLY A 39 -2.92 3.37 -6.91
N VAL A 40 -2.85 4.69 -6.68
CA VAL A 40 -1.69 5.36 -6.09
C VAL A 40 -2.09 6.32 -4.97
N LYS A 41 -1.14 6.72 -4.14
CA LYS A 41 -1.31 7.85 -3.22
C LYS A 41 -1.13 9.16 -3.97
N ASP A 42 -1.82 10.21 -3.51
CA ASP A 42 -1.74 11.58 -4.05
C ASP A 42 -1.43 12.63 -2.97
N SER A 43 -1.28 12.20 -1.72
CA SER A 43 -1.09 13.05 -0.53
C SER A 43 0.09 12.62 0.35
N LEU A 44 0.89 11.61 -0.08
CA LEU A 44 1.97 11.00 0.73
C LEU A 44 3.35 11.17 0.08
N PRO A 45 3.99 12.36 0.18
CA PRO A 45 5.38 12.50 -0.24
C PRO A 45 6.31 11.62 0.62
N PRO A 46 7.36 11.03 0.02
CA PRO A 46 7.73 11.07 -1.38
C PRO A 46 7.22 9.89 -2.21
N PHE A 47 6.27 9.08 -1.72
CA PHE A 47 5.76 7.87 -2.39
C PHE A 47 4.78 8.18 -3.53
N GLY A 48 3.75 9.00 -3.26
CA GLY A 48 2.77 9.46 -4.22
C GLY A 48 2.09 10.72 -3.73
N TYR A 49 2.27 11.82 -4.43
CA TYR A 49 1.70 13.13 -4.07
C TYR A 49 1.56 14.03 -5.28
N ILE A 50 0.66 15.00 -5.19
CA ILE A 50 0.50 16.04 -6.24
C ILE A 50 1.65 17.03 -6.10
N ASP A 51 2.50 17.10 -7.13
CA ASP A 51 3.56 18.09 -7.22
C ASP A 51 2.97 19.49 -7.45
N GLU A 52 3.39 20.46 -6.66
CA GLU A 52 2.81 21.82 -6.66
C GLU A 52 3.03 22.57 -7.96
N LYS A 53 4.14 22.28 -8.67
CA LYS A 53 4.51 22.98 -9.92
C LYS A 53 3.86 22.32 -11.14
N SER A 54 4.02 21.02 -11.29
CA SER A 54 3.51 20.29 -12.46
C SER A 54 2.03 19.93 -12.34
N ARG A 55 1.46 19.97 -11.13
CA ARG A 55 0.09 19.51 -10.81
C ARG A 55 -0.16 18.05 -11.16
N GLN A 56 0.91 17.29 -11.35
CA GLN A 56 0.87 15.87 -11.63
C GLN A 56 1.12 15.06 -10.35
N ILE A 57 0.60 13.84 -10.31
CA ILE A 57 0.94 12.89 -9.24
C ILE A 57 2.33 12.33 -9.56
N VAL A 58 3.25 12.50 -8.61
CA VAL A 58 4.66 12.06 -8.71
C VAL A 58 5.05 11.32 -7.45
N GLY A 59 6.13 10.54 -7.50
CA GLY A 59 6.65 9.86 -6.33
C GLY A 59 7.35 8.54 -6.64
N TYR A 60 7.86 7.93 -5.60
CA TYR A 60 8.58 6.65 -5.68
C TYR A 60 7.70 5.54 -6.30
N ASP A 61 6.48 5.38 -5.80
CA ASP A 61 5.53 4.39 -6.30
C ASP A 61 5.15 4.65 -7.76
N ILE A 62 5.06 5.94 -8.14
CA ILE A 62 4.71 6.36 -9.50
C ILE A 62 5.82 6.01 -10.48
N ASP A 63 7.09 6.21 -10.11
CA ASP A 63 8.22 5.85 -10.96
C ASP A 63 8.29 4.34 -11.21
N PHE A 64 7.99 3.51 -10.20
CA PHE A 64 7.89 2.05 -10.36
C PHE A 64 6.78 1.65 -11.34
N VAL A 65 5.60 2.23 -11.20
CA VAL A 65 4.46 1.94 -12.12
C VAL A 65 4.79 2.38 -13.54
N ASN A 66 5.40 3.55 -13.71
CA ASN A 66 5.82 4.05 -15.03
C ASN A 66 6.84 3.10 -15.69
N ALA A 67 7.81 2.58 -14.93
CA ALA A 67 8.78 1.61 -15.43
C ALA A 67 8.11 0.30 -15.86
N ILE A 68 7.15 -0.22 -15.06
CA ILE A 68 6.38 -1.42 -15.38
C ILE A 68 5.55 -1.21 -16.66
N ALA A 69 4.82 -0.12 -16.76
CA ALA A 69 4.01 0.20 -17.92
C ALA A 69 4.85 0.41 -19.19
N LYS A 70 5.98 1.07 -19.07
CA LYS A 70 6.96 1.22 -20.16
C LYS A 70 7.45 -0.14 -20.67
N LYS A 71 7.80 -1.06 -19.76
CA LYS A 71 8.21 -2.43 -20.11
C LYS A 71 7.07 -3.22 -20.76
N MET A 72 5.83 -2.92 -20.39
CA MET A 72 4.61 -3.52 -20.92
C MET A 72 4.22 -2.96 -22.30
N GLY A 73 4.72 -1.75 -22.64
CA GLY A 73 4.42 -1.02 -23.87
C GLY A 73 3.06 -0.30 -23.84
N VAL A 74 2.61 0.13 -22.65
CA VAL A 74 1.32 0.82 -22.45
C VAL A 74 1.49 2.14 -21.71
N LYS A 75 0.45 3.00 -21.73
CA LYS A 75 0.37 4.21 -20.92
C LYS A 75 -0.04 3.88 -19.48
N VAL A 76 0.19 4.81 -18.55
CA VAL A 76 -0.32 4.74 -17.17
C VAL A 76 -1.49 5.69 -17.01
N GLU A 77 -2.55 5.21 -16.36
CA GLU A 77 -3.59 6.03 -15.77
C GLU A 77 -3.46 5.93 -14.25
N LEU A 78 -3.28 7.06 -13.56
CA LEU A 78 -3.12 7.11 -12.11
C LEU A 78 -4.48 7.42 -11.46
N LYS A 79 -4.93 6.53 -10.56
CA LYS A 79 -6.16 6.73 -9.76
C LYS A 79 -5.80 6.88 -8.29
N PRO A 80 -6.13 8.03 -7.65
CA PRO A 80 -5.96 8.20 -6.22
C PRO A 80 -6.73 7.17 -5.41
N VAL A 81 -6.08 6.57 -4.41
CA VAL A 81 -6.70 5.62 -3.48
C VAL A 81 -6.30 5.90 -2.03
N THR A 82 -7.24 5.69 -1.11
CA THR A 82 -6.96 5.65 0.32
C THR A 82 -6.41 4.28 0.73
N SER A 83 -5.91 4.16 1.96
CA SER A 83 -5.50 2.85 2.48
C SER A 83 -6.68 1.88 2.62
N ALA A 84 -7.90 2.40 2.84
CA ALA A 84 -9.12 1.59 2.94
C ALA A 84 -9.69 1.18 1.57
N SER A 85 -9.62 2.07 0.55
CA SER A 85 -10.27 1.83 -0.75
C SER A 85 -9.43 1.03 -1.74
N ARG A 86 -8.09 0.99 -1.58
CA ARG A 86 -7.18 0.39 -2.59
C ARG A 86 -7.46 -1.08 -2.89
N MET A 87 -7.76 -1.91 -1.86
CA MET A 87 -8.04 -3.32 -2.07
C MET A 87 -9.41 -3.57 -2.71
N PRO A 88 -10.53 -2.97 -2.23
CA PRO A 88 -11.80 -3.04 -2.93
C PRO A 88 -11.71 -2.61 -4.40
N GLN A 89 -11.08 -1.47 -4.70
CA GLN A 89 -10.94 -1.00 -6.09
C GLN A 89 -10.16 -1.97 -6.99
N LEU A 90 -9.14 -2.67 -6.44
CA LEU A 90 -8.42 -3.70 -7.18
C LEU A 90 -9.32 -4.93 -7.45
N GLN A 91 -10.05 -5.40 -6.44
CA GLN A 91 -10.94 -6.56 -6.55
C GLN A 91 -12.11 -6.31 -7.51
N GLU A 92 -12.63 -5.10 -7.54
CA GLU A 92 -13.70 -4.64 -8.44
C GLU A 92 -13.20 -4.26 -9.84
N SER A 93 -11.88 -4.43 -10.11
CA SER A 93 -11.24 -4.11 -11.40
C SER A 93 -11.34 -2.63 -11.80
N HIS A 94 -11.51 -1.73 -10.83
CA HIS A 94 -11.42 -0.29 -11.05
C HIS A 94 -9.98 0.18 -11.23
N ILE A 95 -9.02 -0.58 -10.71
CA ILE A 95 -7.57 -0.45 -10.91
C ILE A 95 -6.97 -1.82 -11.22
N ASP A 96 -5.83 -1.83 -11.90
CA ASP A 96 -5.12 -3.04 -12.31
C ASP A 96 -4.00 -3.42 -11.34
N ILE A 97 -3.40 -2.43 -10.70
CA ILE A 97 -2.28 -2.60 -9.77
C ILE A 97 -2.39 -1.59 -8.61
N ILE A 98 -2.02 -1.99 -7.41
CA ILE A 98 -1.86 -1.10 -6.26
C ILE A 98 -0.38 -0.74 -6.12
N ALA A 99 -0.03 0.53 -6.29
CA ALA A 99 1.27 1.11 -5.98
C ALA A 99 1.05 2.27 -4.99
N ALA A 100 0.76 1.93 -3.75
CA ALA A 100 0.23 2.85 -2.75
C ALA A 100 0.68 2.49 -1.32
N THR A 101 2.01 2.40 -1.11
CA THR A 101 2.62 2.08 0.19
C THR A 101 1.97 0.83 0.84
N MET A 102 1.87 -0.26 0.06
CA MET A 102 1.09 -1.42 0.47
C MET A 102 1.95 -2.47 1.16
N THR A 103 1.91 -2.53 2.48
CA THR A 103 2.58 -3.57 3.25
C THR A 103 2.05 -4.95 2.92
N LYS A 104 2.94 -5.87 2.63
CA LYS A 104 2.66 -7.30 2.46
C LYS A 104 2.44 -7.94 3.82
N ASN A 105 1.36 -8.68 3.98
CA ASN A 105 1.14 -9.55 5.13
C ASN A 105 0.23 -10.74 4.76
N ALA A 106 0.19 -11.75 5.64
CA ALA A 106 -0.55 -12.98 5.40
C ALA A 106 -2.06 -12.77 5.20
N GLU A 107 -2.66 -11.81 5.91
CA GLU A 107 -4.10 -11.55 5.78
C GLU A 107 -4.46 -10.95 4.41
N ARG A 108 -3.68 -9.98 3.96
CA ARG A 108 -3.86 -9.37 2.62
C ARG A 108 -3.56 -10.37 1.50
N ALA A 109 -2.55 -11.24 1.70
CA ALA A 109 -2.17 -12.28 0.74
C ALA A 109 -3.25 -13.35 0.53
N LYS A 110 -4.25 -13.47 1.41
CA LYS A 110 -5.41 -14.33 1.19
C LYS A 110 -6.30 -13.85 0.05
N VAL A 111 -6.37 -12.54 -0.19
CA VAL A 111 -7.36 -11.92 -1.08
C VAL A 111 -6.77 -11.16 -2.27
N ILE A 112 -5.48 -10.83 -2.24
CA ILE A 112 -4.71 -10.26 -3.36
C ILE A 112 -3.35 -10.94 -3.46
N ASP A 113 -2.69 -10.82 -4.62
CA ASP A 113 -1.30 -11.23 -4.78
C ASP A 113 -0.38 -10.01 -4.71
N PHE A 114 0.89 -10.25 -4.36
CA PHE A 114 1.90 -9.23 -4.20
C PHE A 114 3.10 -9.49 -5.10
N SER A 115 3.77 -8.42 -5.51
CA SER A 115 5.12 -8.51 -6.05
C SER A 115 6.13 -8.87 -4.97
N HIS A 116 7.37 -9.14 -5.38
CA HIS A 116 8.52 -9.08 -4.47
C HIS A 116 8.56 -7.72 -3.77
N THR A 117 9.20 -7.68 -2.60
CA THR A 117 9.32 -6.46 -1.81
C THR A 117 10.17 -5.43 -2.57
N TYR A 118 9.58 -4.26 -2.87
CA TYR A 118 10.27 -3.18 -3.60
C TYR A 118 10.66 -1.99 -2.73
N PHE A 119 10.15 -1.94 -1.49
CA PHE A 119 10.55 -0.98 -0.44
C PHE A 119 10.45 -1.66 0.93
N PHE A 120 11.32 -1.25 1.86
CA PHE A 120 11.29 -1.76 3.23
C PHE A 120 11.41 -0.60 4.22
N THR A 121 10.58 -0.59 5.24
CA THR A 121 10.54 0.42 6.29
C THR A 121 10.02 -0.21 7.58
N GLY A 122 9.85 0.59 8.64
CA GLY A 122 9.27 0.17 9.89
C GLY A 122 8.24 1.18 10.39
N GLN A 123 7.23 0.71 11.11
CA GLN A 123 6.22 1.57 11.70
C GLN A 123 6.77 2.27 12.95
N LYS A 124 6.66 3.60 12.96
CA LYS A 124 7.09 4.47 14.06
C LYS A 124 5.99 5.47 14.44
N PHE A 125 6.36 6.54 15.11
CA PHE A 125 5.44 7.57 15.58
C PHE A 125 5.99 8.97 15.24
N ILE A 126 5.10 9.93 14.94
CA ILE A 126 5.38 11.36 15.09
C ILE A 126 4.73 11.83 16.39
N THR A 127 5.47 12.55 17.21
CA THR A 127 5.03 13.11 18.48
C THR A 127 5.49 14.57 18.63
N LYS A 128 4.95 15.30 19.58
CA LYS A 128 5.57 16.56 20.00
C LYS A 128 6.96 16.26 20.55
N LYS A 129 7.92 17.12 20.25
CA LYS A 129 9.32 16.95 20.64
C LYS A 129 9.47 16.74 22.14
N GLY A 130 10.19 15.70 22.55
CA GLY A 130 10.46 15.33 23.94
C GLY A 130 9.28 14.74 24.72
N SER A 131 8.10 14.55 24.08
CA SER A 131 6.90 14.08 24.81
C SER A 131 6.80 12.56 24.93
N VAL A 132 7.53 11.78 24.12
CA VAL A 132 7.48 10.31 24.10
C VAL A 132 8.89 9.75 24.01
N LYS A 133 9.27 8.93 24.99
CA LYS A 133 10.56 8.24 25.08
C LYS A 133 10.42 6.73 24.98
N SER A 134 9.23 6.21 25.25
CA SER A 134 8.90 4.78 25.22
C SER A 134 7.44 4.55 24.83
N LEU A 135 7.05 3.31 24.51
CA LEU A 135 5.65 2.96 24.28
C LEU A 135 4.75 3.23 25.49
N LYS A 136 5.31 3.15 26.70
CA LYS A 136 4.58 3.41 27.94
C LYS A 136 4.02 4.83 28.01
N ASP A 137 4.70 5.81 27.42
CA ASP A 137 4.26 7.21 27.40
C ASP A 137 3.01 7.40 26.51
N LEU A 138 2.70 6.41 25.66
CA LEU A 138 1.53 6.37 24.77
C LEU A 138 0.35 5.57 25.35
N GLU A 139 0.53 4.89 26.51
CA GLU A 139 -0.56 4.19 27.19
C GLU A 139 -1.69 5.14 27.58
N GLY A 140 -2.94 4.75 27.33
CA GLY A 140 -4.13 5.56 27.55
C GLY A 140 -4.24 6.82 26.67
N LYS A 141 -3.30 7.06 25.74
CA LYS A 141 -3.33 8.23 24.87
C LYS A 141 -4.15 7.96 23.59
N ARG A 142 -4.59 9.05 22.97
CA ARG A 142 -5.19 9.00 21.63
C ARG A 142 -4.08 9.01 20.57
N ILE A 143 -4.10 8.04 19.66
CA ILE A 143 -3.11 7.88 18.60
C ILE A 143 -3.84 7.92 17.25
N GLY A 144 -3.39 8.82 16.37
CA GLY A 144 -3.94 8.98 15.01
C GLY A 144 -3.26 8.04 14.01
N THR A 145 -4.02 7.50 13.08
CA THR A 145 -3.52 6.70 11.96
C THR A 145 -4.49 6.74 10.78
N ALA A 146 -4.19 6.07 9.66
CA ALA A 146 -5.11 5.97 8.53
C ALA A 146 -5.94 4.67 8.61
N LYS A 147 -7.25 4.79 8.34
CA LYS A 147 -8.18 3.66 8.26
C LYS A 147 -7.73 2.64 7.21
N GLY A 148 -7.80 1.34 7.54
CA GLY A 148 -7.43 0.24 6.63
C GLY A 148 -5.93 0.05 6.43
N SER A 149 -5.10 0.73 7.23
CA SER A 149 -3.65 0.52 7.27
C SER A 149 -3.26 -0.63 8.21
N THR A 150 -2.06 -1.21 8.01
CA THR A 150 -1.42 -2.09 9.00
C THR A 150 -1.14 -1.36 10.29
N SER A 151 -0.85 -0.07 10.20
CA SER A 151 -0.56 0.79 11.34
C SER A 151 -1.70 0.85 12.35
N GLU A 152 -2.95 0.81 11.88
CA GLU A 152 -4.13 0.75 12.77
C GLU A 152 -4.18 -0.55 13.59
N GLN A 153 -3.84 -1.68 12.95
CA GLN A 153 -3.85 -2.99 13.63
C GLN A 153 -2.64 -3.14 14.57
N ASN A 154 -1.47 -2.71 14.11
CA ASN A 154 -0.23 -2.88 14.86
C ASN A 154 -0.22 -2.04 16.14
N VAL A 155 -0.71 -0.79 16.10
CA VAL A 155 -0.77 0.04 17.31
C VAL A 155 -1.75 -0.53 18.35
N LYS A 156 -2.88 -1.11 17.92
CA LYS A 156 -3.83 -1.79 18.83
C LYS A 156 -3.19 -2.99 19.52
N LYS A 157 -2.25 -3.69 18.84
CA LYS A 157 -1.50 -4.81 19.44
C LYS A 157 -0.38 -4.33 20.37
N ALA A 158 0.38 -3.30 19.93
CA ALA A 158 1.54 -2.82 20.67
C ALA A 158 1.15 -2.01 21.92
N ILE A 159 0.01 -1.30 21.87
CA ILE A 159 -0.47 -0.42 22.95
C ILE A 159 -1.98 -0.64 23.13
N PRO A 160 -2.41 -1.77 23.71
CA PRO A 160 -3.85 -2.10 23.82
C PRO A 160 -4.66 -1.07 24.62
N SER A 161 -4.03 -0.34 25.54
CA SER A 161 -4.67 0.70 26.34
C SER A 161 -4.86 2.02 25.62
N SER A 162 -4.28 2.19 24.40
CA SER A 162 -4.44 3.42 23.62
C SER A 162 -5.81 3.50 22.94
N THR A 163 -6.27 4.74 22.69
CA THR A 163 -7.45 4.99 21.85
C THR A 163 -6.99 5.34 20.44
N VAL A 164 -7.26 4.47 19.47
CA VAL A 164 -6.87 4.69 18.07
C VAL A 164 -7.95 5.50 17.35
N LEU A 165 -7.57 6.64 16.78
CA LEU A 165 -8.40 7.48 15.92
C LEU A 165 -7.97 7.28 14.47
N SER A 166 -8.85 6.71 13.65
CA SER A 166 -8.58 6.40 12.25
C SER A 166 -9.13 7.50 11.34
N PHE A 167 -8.26 8.09 10.55
CA PHE A 167 -8.55 9.13 9.55
C PHE A 167 -8.55 8.54 8.13
N ASP A 168 -9.02 9.27 7.15
CA ASP A 168 -8.98 8.83 5.75
C ASP A 168 -7.55 8.77 5.21
N ASP A 169 -6.69 9.70 5.67
CA ASP A 169 -5.26 9.72 5.33
C ASP A 169 -4.38 10.19 6.51
N TYR A 170 -3.06 10.05 6.35
CA TYR A 170 -2.11 10.43 7.38
C TYR A 170 -1.91 11.96 7.53
N PRO A 171 -1.99 12.81 6.50
CA PRO A 171 -2.01 14.26 6.66
C PRO A 171 -3.12 14.75 7.60
N GLN A 172 -4.33 14.17 7.52
CA GLN A 172 -5.42 14.51 8.45
C GLN A 172 -5.10 14.06 9.89
N ALA A 173 -4.52 12.86 10.05
CA ALA A 173 -4.05 12.40 11.36
C ALA A 173 -2.98 13.34 11.94
N PHE A 174 -2.05 13.82 11.12
CA PHE A 174 -1.02 14.77 11.54
C PHE A 174 -1.61 16.14 11.91
N LEU A 175 -2.58 16.63 11.17
CA LEU A 175 -3.32 17.84 11.54
C LEU A 175 -4.00 17.69 12.91
N ALA A 176 -4.56 16.52 13.22
CA ALA A 176 -5.12 16.24 14.54
C ALA A 176 -4.05 16.26 15.65
N LEU A 177 -2.81 15.83 15.36
CA LEU A 177 -1.67 15.96 16.28
C LEU A 177 -1.29 17.42 16.51
N GLN A 178 -1.22 18.22 15.45
CA GLN A 178 -0.93 19.65 15.55
C GLN A 178 -1.98 20.39 16.41
N GLN A 179 -3.23 19.99 16.30
CA GLN A 179 -4.36 20.53 17.07
C GLN A 179 -4.46 19.95 18.51
N GLY A 180 -3.58 19.00 18.89
CA GLY A 180 -3.64 18.35 20.20
C GLY A 180 -4.80 17.38 20.41
N LYS A 181 -5.53 16.98 19.33
CA LYS A 181 -6.61 16.00 19.38
C LYS A 181 -6.10 14.58 19.57
N VAL A 182 -4.87 14.29 19.11
CA VAL A 182 -4.13 13.05 19.35
C VAL A 182 -2.76 13.40 19.94
N SER A 183 -2.15 12.44 20.66
CA SER A 183 -0.82 12.59 21.27
C SER A 183 0.32 12.14 20.36
N ALA A 184 0.00 11.27 19.40
CA ALA A 184 0.92 10.75 18.39
C ALA A 184 0.17 10.45 17.09
N VAL A 185 0.92 10.40 15.98
CA VAL A 185 0.50 9.79 14.73
C VAL A 185 1.42 8.62 14.44
N THR A 186 0.86 7.48 14.03
CA THR A 186 1.64 6.30 13.73
C THR A 186 1.42 5.83 12.29
N THR A 187 2.51 5.59 11.61
CA THR A 187 2.64 4.88 10.34
C THR A 187 4.13 4.61 10.09
N ASP A 188 4.48 4.26 8.87
CA ASP A 188 5.81 3.87 8.44
C ASP A 188 6.76 5.08 8.42
N GLU A 189 7.98 4.89 8.91
CA GLU A 189 8.96 5.96 9.11
C GLU A 189 9.15 6.85 7.87
N ALA A 190 9.24 6.24 6.69
CA ALA A 190 9.44 7.00 5.46
C ALA A 190 8.24 7.90 5.11
N ILE A 191 7.00 7.46 5.44
CA ILE A 191 5.78 8.30 5.33
C ILE A 191 5.81 9.42 6.36
N LEU A 192 6.12 9.10 7.63
CA LEU A 192 6.23 10.09 8.70
C LEU A 192 7.25 11.17 8.37
N ALA A 193 8.42 10.78 7.85
CA ALA A 193 9.45 11.71 7.42
C ALA A 193 8.94 12.64 6.29
N GLY A 194 8.19 12.09 5.34
CA GLY A 194 7.56 12.86 4.25
C GLY A 194 6.57 13.91 4.75
N ILE A 195 5.70 13.53 5.69
CA ILE A 195 4.72 14.42 6.32
C ILE A 195 5.45 15.52 7.11
N LEU A 196 6.43 15.13 7.94
CA LEU A 196 7.15 16.07 8.79
C LEU A 196 7.97 17.06 7.94
N ALA A 197 8.57 16.62 6.85
CA ALA A 197 9.34 17.49 5.95
C ALA A 197 8.50 18.62 5.33
N LYS A 198 7.21 18.40 5.10
CA LYS A 198 6.26 19.39 4.56
C LYS A 198 5.61 20.25 5.64
N ALA A 199 5.78 19.91 6.91
CA ALA A 199 5.14 20.65 8.00
C ALA A 199 5.81 22.02 8.24
N PRO A 200 5.06 23.13 8.27
CA PRO A 200 5.61 24.47 8.53
C PRO A 200 6.29 24.58 9.89
N ASN A 201 5.76 23.85 10.87
CA ASN A 201 6.21 23.86 12.28
C ASN A 201 6.94 22.56 12.67
N LYS A 202 7.65 21.94 11.71
CA LYS A 202 8.35 20.66 11.89
C LYS A 202 9.29 20.59 13.11
N ALA A 203 9.87 21.72 13.50
CA ALA A 203 10.76 21.81 14.65
C ALA A 203 10.08 21.46 16.00
N LEU A 204 8.73 21.51 16.07
CA LEU A 204 7.95 21.16 17.25
C LEU A 204 7.69 19.66 17.39
N PHE A 205 8.05 18.88 16.38
CA PHE A 205 7.76 17.45 16.30
C PHE A 205 9.03 16.65 16.06
N GLU A 206 8.96 15.37 16.36
CA GLU A 206 10.04 14.41 16.14
C GLU A 206 9.47 13.02 15.81
N ILE A 207 10.32 12.16 15.25
CA ILE A 207 10.07 10.73 15.06
C ILE A 207 11.00 9.99 16.05
N PRO A 208 10.51 9.59 17.24
CA PRO A 208 11.31 8.83 18.19
C PRO A 208 11.80 7.49 17.58
N ALA A 209 12.94 6.99 18.08
CA ALA A 209 13.51 5.71 17.65
C ALA A 209 12.73 4.50 18.21
N ILE A 210 11.38 4.56 18.15
CA ILE A 210 10.47 3.53 18.62
C ILE A 210 9.81 2.90 17.42
N GLN A 211 10.16 1.67 17.10
CA GLN A 211 9.59 0.91 16.00
C GLN A 211 8.72 -0.23 16.55
N ILE A 212 7.54 -0.45 16.00
CA ILE A 212 6.60 -1.48 16.47
C ILE A 212 6.31 -2.59 15.43
N SER A 213 6.75 -2.41 14.20
CA SER A 213 6.66 -3.45 13.16
C SER A 213 7.63 -3.18 12.01
N ASP A 214 7.88 -4.22 11.22
CA ASP A 214 8.50 -4.14 9.91
C ASP A 214 7.42 -4.06 8.83
N GLU A 215 7.65 -3.20 7.83
CA GLU A 215 6.68 -2.91 6.79
C GLU A 215 7.29 -3.12 5.39
N PRO A 216 7.33 -4.39 4.90
CA PRO A 216 7.75 -4.69 3.54
C PRO A 216 6.65 -4.30 2.55
N TYR A 217 6.93 -3.39 1.59
CA TYR A 217 5.97 -3.01 0.57
C TYR A 217 6.03 -3.92 -0.66
N GLY A 218 4.87 -4.34 -1.12
CA GLY A 218 4.69 -5.01 -2.40
C GLY A 218 3.65 -4.29 -3.27
N LEU A 219 3.81 -4.39 -4.58
CA LEU A 219 2.78 -3.98 -5.51
C LEU A 219 1.63 -4.99 -5.44
N GLY A 220 0.40 -4.52 -5.21
CA GLY A 220 -0.78 -5.39 -5.08
C GLY A 220 -1.42 -5.67 -6.44
N MET A 221 -1.79 -6.94 -6.68
CA MET A 221 -2.41 -7.42 -7.91
C MET A 221 -3.59 -8.33 -7.58
N ARG A 222 -4.51 -8.52 -8.53
CA ARG A 222 -5.67 -9.41 -8.33
C ARG A 222 -5.20 -10.83 -8.01
N LYS A 223 -5.90 -11.47 -7.07
CA LYS A 223 -5.59 -12.85 -6.66
C LYS A 223 -5.69 -13.81 -7.82
N GLY A 224 -4.64 -14.63 -8.02
CA GLY A 224 -4.59 -15.64 -9.07
C GLY A 224 -4.19 -15.13 -10.47
N ASP A 225 -3.89 -13.84 -10.64
CA ASP A 225 -3.39 -13.27 -11.90
C ASP A 225 -1.88 -13.55 -12.08
N THR A 226 -1.54 -14.83 -12.18
CA THR A 226 -0.16 -15.33 -12.20
C THR A 226 0.68 -14.72 -13.32
N ASN A 227 0.11 -14.53 -14.52
CA ASN A 227 0.84 -13.96 -15.65
C ASN A 227 1.27 -12.53 -15.36
N PHE A 228 0.38 -11.72 -14.82
CA PHE A 228 0.70 -10.33 -14.47
C PHE A 228 1.66 -10.25 -13.29
N VAL A 229 1.48 -11.05 -12.24
CA VAL A 229 2.40 -11.16 -11.10
C VAL A 229 3.82 -11.52 -11.57
N ASN A 230 3.96 -12.53 -12.42
CA ASN A 230 5.25 -12.94 -12.95
C ASN A 230 5.90 -11.85 -13.81
N PHE A 231 5.11 -11.15 -14.63
CA PHE A 231 5.58 -10.03 -15.43
C PHE A 231 6.10 -8.90 -14.56
N VAL A 232 5.34 -8.49 -13.54
CA VAL A 232 5.72 -7.43 -12.60
C VAL A 232 6.98 -7.83 -11.84
N ASN A 233 7.03 -9.03 -11.29
CA ASN A 233 8.18 -9.55 -10.55
C ASN A 233 9.45 -9.58 -11.40
N LYS A 234 9.37 -10.10 -12.61
CA LYS A 234 10.48 -10.09 -13.57
C LYS A 234 10.95 -8.67 -13.83
N THR A 235 10.02 -7.74 -14.06
CA THR A 235 10.35 -6.35 -14.35
C THR A 235 11.09 -5.67 -13.19
N ILE A 236 10.59 -5.79 -11.96
CA ILE A 236 11.25 -5.13 -10.81
C ILE A 236 12.61 -5.76 -10.45
N LEU A 237 12.79 -7.06 -10.71
CA LEU A 237 14.10 -7.73 -10.60
C LEU A 237 15.08 -7.25 -11.69
N GLU A 238 14.61 -7.03 -12.91
CA GLU A 238 15.42 -6.41 -13.98
C GLU A 238 15.81 -4.96 -13.64
N MET A 239 14.88 -4.17 -13.07
CA MET A 239 15.17 -2.81 -12.57
C MET A 239 16.22 -2.83 -11.45
N GLU A 240 16.17 -3.80 -10.55
CA GLU A 240 17.21 -3.96 -9.52
C GLU A 240 18.57 -4.28 -10.14
N LYS A 241 18.61 -5.24 -11.06
CA LYS A 241 19.84 -5.67 -11.73
C LYS A 241 20.47 -4.58 -12.57
N SER A 242 19.67 -3.75 -13.24
CA SER A 242 20.14 -2.63 -14.08
C SER A 242 20.58 -1.40 -13.27
N GLY A 243 20.23 -1.33 -11.97
CA GLY A 243 20.42 -0.16 -11.13
C GLY A 243 19.29 0.87 -11.20
N GLU A 244 18.26 0.67 -12.04
CA GLU A 244 17.11 1.58 -12.17
C GLU A 244 16.35 1.71 -10.84
N ALA A 245 16.11 0.59 -10.13
CA ALA A 245 15.46 0.62 -8.81
C ALA A 245 16.26 1.44 -7.78
N LYS A 246 17.61 1.34 -7.81
CA LYS A 246 18.47 2.18 -6.97
C LYS A 246 18.38 3.65 -7.36
N ALA A 247 18.40 3.95 -8.65
CA ALA A 247 18.31 5.33 -9.14
C ALA A 247 16.96 5.98 -8.74
N ILE A 248 15.86 5.23 -8.80
CA ILE A 248 14.53 5.68 -8.31
C ILE A 248 14.59 5.93 -6.80
N PHE A 249 15.20 5.03 -6.02
CA PHE A 249 15.37 5.25 -4.58
C PHE A 249 16.18 6.51 -4.28
N ASP A 250 17.34 6.68 -4.94
CA ASP A 250 18.21 7.84 -4.72
C ASP A 250 17.52 9.15 -5.11
N LYS A 251 16.71 9.16 -6.16
CA LYS A 251 15.91 10.31 -6.58
C LYS A 251 14.95 10.79 -5.48
N TRP A 252 14.31 9.88 -4.75
CA TRP A 252 13.25 10.21 -3.81
C TRP A 252 13.71 10.25 -2.34
N PHE A 253 14.71 9.45 -1.98
CA PHE A 253 15.17 9.27 -0.59
C PHE A 253 16.66 9.51 -0.40
N GLY A 254 17.43 9.51 -1.47
CA GLY A 254 18.90 9.48 -1.43
C GLY A 254 19.56 10.72 -0.84
N PRO A 255 20.90 10.76 -0.86
CA PRO A 255 21.69 11.78 -0.17
C PRO A 255 21.46 13.23 -0.63
N GLN A 256 20.92 13.42 -1.84
CA GLN A 256 20.62 14.74 -2.40
C GLN A 256 19.20 15.21 -2.07
N THR A 257 18.42 14.42 -1.35
CA THR A 257 17.06 14.76 -0.92
C THR A 257 17.05 15.25 0.54
N GLN A 258 15.96 15.83 0.97
CA GLN A 258 15.77 16.21 2.38
C GLN A 258 15.74 15.01 3.34
N PHE A 259 15.65 13.78 2.85
CA PHE A 259 15.56 12.55 3.66
C PHE A 259 16.94 11.96 3.97
N HIS A 260 17.93 12.12 3.09
CA HIS A 260 19.30 11.60 3.24
C HIS A 260 19.33 10.11 3.66
N LEU A 261 18.45 9.27 3.11
CA LEU A 261 18.39 7.86 3.48
C LEU A 261 19.37 7.03 2.65
N ASN A 262 19.95 6.02 3.30
CA ASN A 262 20.68 4.96 2.62
C ASN A 262 19.76 3.78 2.36
N ARG A 263 19.79 3.22 1.15
CA ARG A 263 19.03 2.02 0.81
C ARG A 263 19.63 0.78 1.49
N THR A 264 18.94 0.22 2.45
CA THR A 264 19.39 -0.96 3.23
C THR A 264 18.84 -2.29 2.71
N PHE A 265 18.06 -2.28 1.64
CA PHE A 265 17.41 -3.44 1.05
C PHE A 265 17.74 -3.55 -0.45
N LYS A 266 17.51 -4.74 -1.01
CA LYS A 266 17.51 -5.02 -2.45
C LYS A 266 16.22 -5.74 -2.82
N ILE A 267 15.73 -5.52 -4.03
CA ILE A 267 14.63 -6.30 -4.56
C ILE A 267 15.17 -7.69 -4.90
N ALA A 268 14.66 -8.70 -4.23
CA ALA A 268 15.04 -10.09 -4.41
C ALA A 268 13.78 -10.97 -4.41
N THR A 269 13.92 -12.18 -4.91
CA THR A 269 12.86 -13.20 -4.77
C THR A 269 12.55 -13.41 -3.29
N ASP A 270 11.29 -13.25 -2.92
CA ASP A 270 10.86 -13.57 -1.55
C ASP A 270 11.14 -15.05 -1.26
N LYS A 271 11.68 -15.32 -0.08
CA LYS A 271 11.97 -16.68 0.39
C LYS A 271 10.70 -17.33 0.94
#